data_2b6ea324300808043719ca53797497b8
#
_entry.id   2b6ea324300808043719ca53797497b8
#
_cell.length_a   1.000
_cell.length_b   1.000
_cell.length_c   1.000
_cell.angle_alpha   90.00
_cell.angle_beta   90.00
_cell.angle_gamma   90.00
#
_symmetry.space_group_name_H-M   'P 1'
#
loop_
_entity.id
_entity.type
_entity.pdbx_description
1 polymer ?
#
loop_
_entity_poly.entity_id
_entity_poly.type
_entity_poly.pdbx_seq_one_letter_code
_entity_poly.pdbx_strand_id
1 'polypeptide(L)'
;MLKMILATGLNGELGKNNQLLMHIPEDLKHFKKVTDGKVVVMGRKTAESLPNGKPLPNRINIVMTRQPYENGCEGFLRCNDYKKVLKIAETEDVFIIGGAEIYKLFEDYVDEIYWTWINKEFPEADTVYRPYPASMPDCNVKFLGQLRHHETFVDFIKYTRL
;
A
#
# COMPACT_ATOMS: atom_id res chain seq x y z
N MET A 1 2.37 14.82 -3.41
CA MET A 1 1.02 14.22 -3.37
C MET A 1 1.05 12.95 -2.54
N LEU A 2 0.10 12.78 -1.66
CA LEU A 2 -0.02 11.57 -0.87
C LEU A 2 -0.90 10.55 -1.58
N LYS A 3 -0.40 9.35 -1.75
CA LYS A 3 -1.05 8.26 -2.48
C LYS A 3 -1.08 7.00 -1.65
N MET A 4 -2.00 6.13 -1.96
CA MET A 4 -2.12 4.80 -1.35
C MET A 4 -2.05 3.76 -2.46
N ILE A 5 -1.40 2.64 -2.19
CA ILE A 5 -1.37 1.50 -3.10
C ILE A 5 -1.63 0.22 -2.31
N LEU A 6 -2.58 -0.59 -2.77
CA LEU A 6 -2.96 -1.82 -2.10
C LEU A 6 -3.58 -2.82 -3.07
N ALA A 7 -3.59 -4.08 -2.64
CA ALA A 7 -4.32 -5.16 -3.30
C ALA A 7 -5.21 -5.84 -2.26
N THR A 8 -6.48 -6.03 -2.59
CA THR A 8 -7.44 -6.70 -1.70
C THR A 8 -8.26 -7.74 -2.44
N GLY A 9 -8.82 -8.69 -1.69
CA GLY A 9 -9.92 -9.52 -2.15
C GLY A 9 -11.24 -8.74 -2.17
N LEU A 10 -12.33 -9.43 -2.48
CA LEU A 10 -13.67 -8.83 -2.63
C LEU A 10 -14.19 -8.16 -1.35
N ASN A 11 -13.80 -8.65 -0.18
CA ASN A 11 -14.26 -8.15 1.12
C ASN A 11 -13.20 -7.29 1.82
N GLY A 12 -12.21 -6.78 1.10
CA GLY A 12 -11.14 -5.98 1.66
C GLY A 12 -10.01 -6.78 2.30
N GLU A 13 -9.95 -8.08 2.06
CA GLU A 13 -8.92 -8.95 2.60
C GLU A 13 -7.54 -8.51 2.10
N LEU A 14 -6.62 -8.23 3.02
CA LEU A 14 -5.26 -7.79 2.70
C LEU A 14 -4.23 -8.90 2.79
N GLY A 15 -4.31 -9.72 3.81
CA GLY A 15 -3.28 -10.71 4.05
C GLY A 15 -3.60 -11.68 5.17
N LYS A 16 -2.67 -12.62 5.37
CA LYS A 16 -2.67 -13.60 6.44
C LYS A 16 -1.24 -13.85 6.90
N ASN A 17 -1.03 -13.90 8.21
CA ASN A 17 0.29 -14.13 8.79
C ASN A 17 1.36 -13.19 8.23
N ASN A 18 0.99 -11.91 8.05
CA ASN A 18 1.85 -10.86 7.52
C ASN A 18 2.36 -11.12 6.09
N GLN A 19 1.61 -11.90 5.31
CA GLN A 19 1.94 -12.23 3.93
C GLN A 19 0.77 -11.94 2.99
N LEU A 20 1.08 -11.79 1.71
CA LEU A 20 0.08 -11.62 0.65
C LEU A 20 -0.81 -12.86 0.56
N LEU A 21 -2.09 -12.64 0.28
CA LEU A 21 -3.07 -13.73 0.11
C LEU A 21 -2.86 -14.53 -1.17
N MET A 22 -2.36 -13.89 -2.21
CA MET A 22 -2.13 -14.49 -3.53
C MET A 22 -0.90 -13.87 -4.16
N HIS A 23 -0.02 -14.71 -4.69
CA HIS A 23 1.15 -14.26 -5.44
C HIS A 23 0.76 -14.01 -6.90
N ILE A 24 0.72 -12.74 -7.29
CA ILE A 24 0.40 -12.32 -8.66
C ILE A 24 1.60 -11.52 -9.19
N PRO A 25 2.44 -12.15 -10.05
CA PRO A 25 3.67 -11.49 -10.54
C PRO A 25 3.41 -10.15 -11.23
N GLU A 26 2.31 -10.03 -11.96
CA GLU A 26 1.94 -8.79 -12.66
C GLU A 26 1.56 -7.68 -11.69
N ASP A 27 0.99 -8.01 -10.54
CA ASP A 27 0.69 -7.03 -9.49
C ASP A 27 1.97 -6.53 -8.83
N LEU A 28 2.94 -7.41 -8.61
CA LEU A 28 4.26 -7.01 -8.10
C LEU A 28 4.99 -6.10 -9.08
N LYS A 29 4.89 -6.35 -10.37
CA LYS A 29 5.45 -5.48 -11.43
C LYS A 29 4.74 -4.13 -11.46
N HIS A 30 3.43 -4.12 -11.34
CA HIS A 30 2.63 -2.90 -11.24
C HIS A 30 3.05 -2.07 -10.03
N PHE A 31 3.14 -2.68 -8.86
CA PHE A 31 3.60 -2.04 -7.63
C PHE A 31 5.00 -1.41 -7.80
N LYS A 32 5.93 -2.17 -8.34
CA LYS A 32 7.29 -1.69 -8.58
C LYS A 32 7.31 -0.51 -9.55
N LYS A 33 6.59 -0.61 -10.65
CA LYS A 33 6.51 0.45 -11.67
C LYS A 33 5.93 1.75 -11.10
N VAL A 34 4.85 1.65 -10.33
CA VAL A 34 4.15 2.81 -9.76
C VAL A 34 4.98 3.49 -8.68
N THR A 35 5.69 2.73 -7.86
CA THR A 35 6.45 3.26 -6.72
C THR A 35 7.92 3.55 -7.00
N ASP A 36 8.42 3.17 -8.18
CA ASP A 36 9.85 3.31 -8.52
C ASP A 36 10.32 4.77 -8.42
N GLY A 37 11.44 4.97 -7.74
CA GLY A 37 12.01 6.31 -7.51
C GLY A 37 11.23 7.18 -6.53
N LYS A 38 10.22 6.64 -5.86
CA LYS A 38 9.33 7.39 -4.97
C LYS A 38 9.62 7.10 -3.49
N VAL A 39 8.90 7.81 -2.63
CA VAL A 39 8.90 7.58 -1.18
C VAL A 39 7.81 6.57 -0.87
N VAL A 40 8.13 5.52 -0.12
CA VAL A 40 7.17 4.53 0.37
C VAL A 40 7.13 4.57 1.89
N VAL A 41 5.92 4.50 2.45
CA VAL A 41 5.67 4.57 3.89
C VAL A 41 4.90 3.32 4.31
N MET A 42 5.37 2.67 5.36
CA MET A 42 4.84 1.40 5.82
C MET A 42 4.89 1.29 7.34
N GLY A 43 4.15 0.34 7.89
CA GLY A 43 4.29 -0.05 9.28
C GLY A 43 5.45 -1.04 9.47
N ARG A 44 5.81 -1.29 10.72
CA ARG A 44 6.91 -2.19 11.09
C ARG A 44 6.72 -3.61 10.55
N LYS A 45 5.51 -4.16 10.70
CA LYS A 45 5.22 -5.54 10.23
C LYS A 45 5.35 -5.67 8.72
N THR A 46 4.94 -4.65 7.98
CA THR A 46 5.11 -4.61 6.53
C THR A 46 6.59 -4.57 6.16
N ALA A 47 7.38 -3.76 6.85
CA ALA A 47 8.83 -3.71 6.64
C ALA A 47 9.49 -5.09 6.89
N GLU A 48 9.10 -5.78 7.95
CA GLU A 48 9.60 -7.12 8.27
C GLU A 48 9.22 -8.16 7.20
N SER A 49 8.08 -7.95 6.52
CA SER A 49 7.58 -8.87 5.48
C SER A 49 8.21 -8.65 4.10
N LEU A 50 8.94 -7.57 3.90
CA LEU A 50 9.63 -7.31 2.64
C LEU A 50 10.68 -8.40 2.36
N PRO A 51 11.04 -8.65 1.08
CA PRO A 51 12.01 -9.69 0.75
C PRO A 51 13.31 -9.54 1.55
N ASN A 52 13.65 -10.58 2.33
CA ASN A 52 14.79 -10.62 3.25
C ASN A 52 14.79 -9.51 4.32
N GLY A 53 13.62 -8.91 4.61
CA GLY A 53 13.50 -7.78 5.54
C GLY A 53 14.28 -6.53 5.10
N LYS A 54 14.58 -6.41 3.82
CA LYS A 54 15.36 -5.30 3.27
C LYS A 54 14.47 -4.23 2.66
N PRO A 55 14.94 -2.95 2.65
CA PRO A 55 14.18 -1.89 2.01
C PRO A 55 14.01 -2.14 0.51
N LEU A 56 12.92 -1.62 -0.04
CA LEU A 56 12.63 -1.72 -1.46
C LEU A 56 13.69 -0.92 -2.26
N PRO A 57 14.31 -1.54 -3.28
CA PRO A 57 15.35 -0.87 -4.07
C PRO A 57 14.82 0.36 -4.81
N ASN A 58 15.69 1.35 -4.98
CA ASN A 58 15.41 2.60 -5.72
C ASN A 58 14.20 3.39 -5.19
N ARG A 59 13.94 3.29 -3.90
CA ARG A 59 12.88 4.03 -3.20
C ARG A 59 13.41 4.53 -1.86
N ILE A 60 12.80 5.57 -1.35
CA ILE A 60 13.04 6.01 0.03
C ILE A 60 12.02 5.30 0.90
N ASN A 61 12.50 4.45 1.80
CA ASN A 61 11.66 3.60 2.65
C ASN A 61 11.52 4.21 4.04
N ILE A 62 10.29 4.59 4.41
CA ILE A 62 9.97 5.15 5.73
C ILE A 62 9.11 4.15 6.47
N VAL A 63 9.50 3.84 7.71
CA VAL A 63 8.74 2.97 8.61
C VAL A 63 8.13 3.81 9.73
N MET A 64 6.81 3.75 9.84
CA MET A 64 6.06 4.37 10.93
C MET A 64 6.14 3.47 12.17
N THR A 65 6.84 3.92 13.19
CA THR A 65 6.98 3.16 14.44
C THR A 65 7.29 4.08 15.61
N ARG A 66 6.78 3.72 16.78
CA ARG A 66 7.09 4.40 18.04
C ARG A 66 8.31 3.81 18.73
N GLN A 67 8.73 2.62 18.33
CA GLN A 67 9.83 1.91 18.95
C GLN A 67 11.16 2.24 18.27
N PRO A 68 12.27 2.35 19.03
CA PRO A 68 13.59 2.40 18.43
C PRO A 68 13.85 1.06 17.74
N TYR A 69 14.30 1.13 16.50
CA TYR A 69 14.78 -0.04 15.80
C TYR A 69 16.15 -0.43 16.37
N GLU A 70 16.17 -1.55 17.05
CA GLU A 70 17.41 -2.21 17.43
C GLU A 70 17.65 -3.30 16.39
N ASN A 71 18.68 -3.18 15.59
CA ASN A 71 19.16 -4.17 14.62
C ASN A 71 18.31 -4.42 13.37
N GLY A 72 18.93 -4.31 12.21
CA GLY A 72 18.43 -4.82 10.93
C GLY A 72 17.66 -3.83 10.06
N CYS A 73 17.67 -2.55 10.41
CA CYS A 73 16.92 -1.53 9.66
C CYS A 73 17.77 -0.62 8.80
N GLU A 74 18.89 -1.14 8.31
CA GLU A 74 19.71 -0.40 7.36
C GLU A 74 18.90 -0.09 6.09
N GLY A 75 18.89 1.19 5.72
CA GLY A 75 18.18 1.67 4.54
C GLY A 75 16.73 2.06 4.79
N PHE A 76 16.20 1.86 6.00
CA PHE A 76 14.90 2.37 6.41
C PHE A 76 15.06 3.65 7.23
N LEU A 77 14.26 4.65 6.91
CA LEU A 77 14.09 5.84 7.75
C LEU A 77 12.92 5.59 8.70
N ARG A 78 13.11 5.94 9.97
CA ARG A 78 12.07 5.79 10.98
C ARG A 78 11.33 7.10 11.19
N CYS A 79 10.01 7.01 11.34
CA CYS A 79 9.17 8.16 11.61
C CYS A 79 8.11 7.78 12.65
N ASN A 80 7.89 8.65 13.63
CA ASN A 80 6.88 8.46 14.66
C ASN A 80 5.77 9.53 14.61
N ASP A 81 5.79 10.38 13.60
CA ASP A 81 4.83 11.47 13.45
C ASP A 81 4.33 11.53 11.99
N TYR A 82 3.05 11.20 11.80
CA TYR A 82 2.43 11.22 10.48
C TYR A 82 2.47 12.60 9.81
N LYS A 83 2.51 13.68 10.58
CA LYS A 83 2.58 15.04 10.04
C LYS A 83 3.86 15.29 9.26
N LYS A 84 4.96 14.64 9.63
CA LYS A 84 6.22 14.70 8.87
C LYS A 84 6.06 14.07 7.48
N VAL A 85 5.31 12.99 7.38
CA VAL A 85 5.00 12.35 6.09
C VAL A 85 4.13 13.26 5.23
N LEU A 86 3.12 13.91 5.81
CA LEU A 86 2.26 14.86 5.09
C LEU A 86 3.09 16.01 4.54
N LYS A 87 4.07 16.49 5.28
CA LYS A 87 4.97 17.55 4.84
C LYS A 87 5.84 17.12 3.65
N ILE A 88 6.36 15.90 3.67
CA ILE A 88 7.11 15.34 2.54
C ILE A 88 6.22 15.28 1.30
N ALA A 89 4.97 14.90 1.46
CA ALA A 89 4.00 14.78 0.37
C ALA A 89 3.64 16.13 -0.30
N GLU A 90 3.97 17.27 0.30
CA GLU A 90 3.80 18.58 -0.31
C GLU A 90 4.73 18.77 -1.53
N THR A 91 5.89 18.14 -1.53
CA THR A 91 6.91 18.28 -2.57
C THR A 91 7.25 17.00 -3.31
N GLU A 92 6.93 15.84 -2.74
CA GLU A 92 7.26 14.51 -3.28
C GLU A 92 5.99 13.65 -3.42
N ASP A 93 6.05 12.68 -4.32
CA ASP A 93 5.04 11.62 -4.35
C ASP A 93 5.35 10.60 -3.26
N VAL A 94 4.42 10.41 -2.35
CA VAL A 94 4.54 9.49 -1.22
C VAL A 94 3.46 8.43 -1.34
N PHE A 95 3.86 7.15 -1.28
CA PHE A 95 2.97 6.00 -1.34
C PHE A 95 2.86 5.32 0.02
N ILE A 96 1.66 5.25 0.55
CA ILE A 96 1.34 4.45 1.74
C ILE A 96 1.13 3.02 1.26
N ILE A 97 1.95 2.08 1.76
CA ILE A 97 1.99 0.71 1.24
C ILE A 97 1.52 -0.36 2.23
N GLY A 98 1.09 0.04 3.42
CA GLY A 98 0.45 -0.88 4.37
C GLY A 98 1.11 -0.88 5.75
N GLY A 99 0.61 -1.63 6.71
CA GLY A 99 -0.64 -2.40 6.61
C GLY A 99 -1.90 -1.63 6.97
N ALA A 100 -2.92 -2.36 7.40
CA ALA A 100 -4.24 -1.79 7.67
C ALA A 100 -4.22 -0.58 8.60
N GLU A 101 -3.46 -0.62 9.69
CA GLU A 101 -3.34 0.50 10.63
C GLU A 101 -2.75 1.74 9.99
N ILE A 102 -1.77 1.57 9.12
CA ILE A 102 -1.12 2.68 8.42
C ILE A 102 -2.02 3.23 7.33
N TYR A 103 -2.76 2.40 6.62
CA TYR A 103 -3.80 2.87 5.69
C TYR A 103 -4.83 3.74 6.40
N LYS A 104 -5.33 3.30 7.55
CA LYS A 104 -6.30 4.06 8.36
C LYS A 104 -5.74 5.38 8.85
N LEU A 105 -4.47 5.39 9.25
CA LEU A 105 -3.80 6.60 9.75
C LEU A 105 -3.79 7.72 8.70
N PHE A 106 -3.62 7.37 7.42
CA PHE A 106 -3.46 8.33 6.34
C PHE A 106 -4.69 8.49 5.43
N GLU A 107 -5.74 7.69 5.60
CA GLU A 107 -6.85 7.63 4.64
C GLU A 107 -7.55 8.98 4.38
N ASP A 108 -7.63 9.86 5.39
CA ASP A 108 -8.27 11.17 5.25
C ASP A 108 -7.43 12.17 4.43
N TYR A 109 -6.16 11.89 4.24
CA TYR A 109 -5.20 12.78 3.59
C TYR A 109 -4.79 12.34 2.19
N VAL A 110 -5.23 11.17 1.76
CA VAL A 110 -4.82 10.57 0.49
C VAL A 110 -5.50 11.26 -0.69
N ASP A 111 -4.72 11.60 -1.70
CA ASP A 111 -5.20 12.23 -2.94
C ASP A 111 -5.53 11.21 -4.02
N GLU A 112 -4.77 10.12 -4.07
CA GLU A 112 -4.94 9.05 -5.06
C GLU A 112 -4.80 7.68 -4.42
N ILE A 113 -5.59 6.72 -4.91
CA ILE A 113 -5.55 5.32 -4.49
C ILE A 113 -5.34 4.44 -5.71
N TYR A 114 -4.26 3.68 -5.74
CA TYR A 114 -4.03 2.59 -6.69
C TYR A 114 -4.51 1.30 -6.04
N TRP A 115 -5.63 0.77 -6.50
CA TRP A 115 -6.28 -0.38 -5.89
C TRP A 115 -6.34 -1.54 -6.86
N THR A 116 -5.67 -2.63 -6.50
CA THR A 116 -5.77 -3.90 -7.21
C THR A 116 -6.88 -4.73 -6.58
N TRP A 117 -7.93 -5.00 -7.34
CA TRP A 117 -9.06 -5.83 -6.93
C TRP A 117 -8.84 -7.26 -7.40
N ILE A 118 -8.67 -8.18 -6.45
CA ILE A 118 -8.63 -9.60 -6.71
C ILE A 118 -10.06 -10.11 -6.58
N ASN A 119 -10.67 -10.54 -7.67
CA ASN A 119 -12.08 -10.94 -7.70
C ASN A 119 -12.26 -12.35 -7.10
N LYS A 120 -11.87 -12.48 -5.84
CA LYS A 120 -11.95 -13.70 -5.06
C LYS A 120 -12.13 -13.38 -3.58
N GLU A 121 -12.85 -14.24 -2.87
CA GLU A 121 -12.96 -14.18 -1.43
C GLU A 121 -11.81 -14.93 -0.76
N PHE A 122 -11.30 -14.39 0.34
CA PHE A 122 -10.24 -15.00 1.14
C PHE A 122 -10.70 -15.12 2.60
N PRO A 123 -11.54 -16.11 2.92
CA PRO A 123 -12.08 -16.24 4.29
C PRO A 123 -11.01 -16.52 5.36
N GLU A 124 -9.83 -17.01 4.95
CA GLU A 124 -8.68 -17.25 5.81
C GLU A 124 -7.91 -15.98 6.22
N ALA A 125 -8.22 -14.83 5.61
CA ALA A 125 -7.51 -13.58 5.88
C ALA A 125 -7.68 -13.15 7.34
N ASP A 126 -6.59 -12.73 7.96
CA ASP A 126 -6.57 -12.18 9.32
C ASP A 126 -6.49 -10.64 9.34
N THR A 127 -6.26 -10.02 8.19
CA THR A 127 -6.15 -8.57 8.05
C THR A 127 -7.08 -8.10 6.94
N VAL A 128 -7.94 -7.15 7.28
CA VAL A 128 -8.93 -6.58 6.36
C VAL A 128 -8.84 -5.06 6.40
N TYR A 129 -8.84 -4.45 5.24
CA TYR A 129 -9.00 -3.01 5.08
C TYR A 129 -9.70 -2.72 3.75
N ARG A 130 -10.68 -1.85 3.80
CA ARG A 130 -11.37 -1.40 2.58
C ARG A 130 -11.27 0.12 2.52
N PRO A 131 -10.51 0.66 1.56
CA PRO A 131 -10.52 2.09 1.34
C PRO A 131 -11.93 2.54 0.97
N TYR A 132 -12.34 3.69 1.50
CA TYR A 132 -13.66 4.23 1.23
C TYR A 132 -13.60 5.29 0.14
N PRO A 133 -13.86 4.94 -1.13
CA PRO A 133 -14.20 5.97 -2.11
C PRO A 133 -15.46 6.76 -1.70
N ALA A 134 -16.28 6.17 -0.79
CA ALA A 134 -17.47 6.84 -0.26
C ALA A 134 -17.16 8.03 0.65
N SER A 135 -15.98 8.06 1.26
CA SER A 135 -15.47 9.28 1.93
C SER A 135 -14.83 10.25 0.94
N MET A 136 -14.77 9.85 -0.34
CA MET A 136 -14.34 10.66 -1.46
C MET A 136 -15.52 10.82 -2.43
N PRO A 137 -16.58 11.57 -2.04
CA PRO A 137 -17.79 11.64 -2.84
C PRO A 137 -17.56 12.19 -4.24
N ASP A 138 -16.49 12.97 -4.39
CA ASP A 138 -16.09 13.56 -5.66
C ASP A 138 -14.72 12.98 -6.06
N CYS A 139 -14.70 11.75 -6.57
CA CYS A 139 -13.48 11.16 -7.09
C CYS A 139 -13.63 10.77 -8.57
N ASN A 140 -12.53 10.90 -9.30
CA ASN A 140 -12.40 10.28 -10.61
C ASN A 140 -11.95 8.85 -10.46
N VAL A 141 -12.58 7.96 -11.20
CA VAL A 141 -12.22 6.54 -11.23
C VAL A 141 -11.67 6.21 -12.61
N LYS A 142 -10.44 5.71 -12.65
CA LYS A 142 -9.79 5.29 -13.89
C LYS A 142 -9.50 3.79 -13.83
N PHE A 143 -10.03 3.06 -14.79
CA PHE A 143 -9.70 1.65 -14.97
C PHE A 143 -8.36 1.57 -15.71
N LEU A 144 -7.37 0.91 -15.09
CA LEU A 144 -6.02 0.82 -15.64
C LEU A 144 -5.80 -0.48 -16.43
N GLY A 145 -6.58 -1.51 -16.16
CA GLY A 145 -6.47 -2.77 -16.85
C GLY A 145 -7.03 -3.94 -16.04
N GLN A 146 -7.17 -5.07 -16.72
CA GLN A 146 -7.59 -6.34 -16.13
C GLN A 146 -6.70 -7.45 -16.64
N LEU A 147 -6.38 -8.40 -15.77
CA LEU A 147 -5.73 -9.62 -16.16
C LEU A 147 -6.46 -10.81 -15.53
N ARG A 148 -6.17 -12.00 -16.05
CA ARG A 148 -6.64 -13.26 -15.49
C ARG A 148 -5.45 -14.02 -14.92
N HIS A 149 -5.49 -14.25 -13.60
CA HIS A 149 -4.49 -15.05 -12.92
C HIS A 149 -5.15 -16.37 -12.51
N HIS A 150 -4.78 -17.47 -13.18
CA HIS A 150 -5.49 -18.75 -13.10
C HIS A 150 -6.97 -18.55 -13.50
N GLU A 151 -7.92 -18.78 -12.59
CA GLU A 151 -9.35 -18.59 -12.84
C GLU A 151 -9.90 -17.29 -12.23
N THR A 152 -9.01 -16.45 -11.69
CA THR A 152 -9.38 -15.22 -10.97
C THR A 152 -9.07 -14.01 -11.82
N PHE A 153 -10.05 -13.11 -11.96
CA PHE A 153 -9.82 -11.80 -12.57
C PHE A 153 -9.22 -10.85 -11.56
N VAL A 154 -8.29 -10.03 -12.05
CA VAL A 154 -7.59 -9.02 -11.26
C VAL A 154 -7.74 -7.68 -11.96
N ASP A 155 -8.37 -6.73 -11.31
CA ASP A 155 -8.63 -5.39 -11.84
C ASP A 155 -7.70 -4.36 -11.20
N PHE A 156 -7.11 -3.51 -12.03
CA PHE A 156 -6.28 -2.41 -11.58
C PHE A 156 -7.05 -1.10 -11.76
N ILE A 157 -7.29 -0.40 -10.65
CA ILE A 157 -8.13 0.80 -10.63
C ILE A 157 -7.39 1.93 -9.92
N LYS A 158 -7.52 3.15 -10.44
CA LYS A 158 -6.99 4.35 -9.82
C LYS A 158 -8.14 5.29 -9.45
N TYR A 159 -8.20 5.66 -8.18
CA TYR A 159 -9.12 6.68 -7.68
C TYR A 159 -8.34 7.97 -7.44
N THR A 160 -8.88 9.10 -7.88
CA THR A 160 -8.28 10.42 -7.66
C THR A 160 -9.33 11.32 -7.03
N ARG A 161 -9.01 11.91 -5.89
CA ARG A 161 -9.86 12.91 -5.22
C ARG A 161 -9.91 14.18 -6.08
N LEU A 162 -11.10 14.71 -6.26
CA LEU A 162 -11.32 15.98 -6.95
C LEU A 162 -11.12 17.18 -6.03
#